data_47a351795d7a1b7f862513eaa93de753
#
_entry.id   47a351795d7a1b7f862513eaa93de753
#
_cell.length_a   1.000
_cell.length_b   1.000
_cell.length_c   1.000
_cell.angle_alpha   90.00
_cell.angle_beta   90.00
_cell.angle_gamma   90.00
#
_symmetry.space_group_name_H-M   'P 1'
#
loop_
_entity.id
_entity.type
_entity.pdbx_description
1 polymer ?
#
loop_
_entity_poly.entity_id
_entity_poly.type
_entity_poly.pdbx_seq_one_letter_code
_entity_poly.pdbx_strand_id
1 'polypeptide(L)'
;MMRRIVLTGLASVTLSTALVSAAGGAAGQPADQELQQEQQLGTETFNELKAKRENIDSSPLYDSLKPLASDIARAAQSRYGLPIKFYLVHEAQPNAFATPGGNVYVVDELLYFVKNDDELAGTICHELAHTIHHDSMELAEKQKKILERELGAAVVLGPTGRHLLAIALLGKLHSLSYSREAEARADLTGSDICAAAGHNPWGLVWLFTEFKNARPGEMPSLLSDHPDDQERISALTQHFAANPAVFGRFSQDPKSATPFVVQKNAPVVFLR
;
A
#
# COMPACT_ATOMS: atom_id res chain seq x y z
N MET A 1 -39.90 -91.80 9.59
CA MET A 1 -39.08 -91.47 8.41
C MET A 1 -39.10 -89.96 8.20
N MET A 2 -37.92 -89.34 8.23
CA MET A 2 -37.56 -88.06 7.60
C MET A 2 -38.39 -86.80 8.00
N ARG A 3 -37.88 -85.64 8.24
CA ARG A 3 -36.54 -85.02 8.21
C ARG A 3 -36.64 -83.78 9.05
N ARG A 4 -35.60 -83.49 9.79
CA ARG A 4 -35.36 -82.20 10.49
C ARG A 4 -35.09 -81.09 9.49
N ILE A 5 -35.59 -79.92 9.76
CA ILE A 5 -35.00 -78.68 9.27
C ILE A 5 -34.85 -77.77 10.48
N VAL A 6 -33.59 -77.40 10.74
CA VAL A 6 -33.17 -76.43 11.73
C VAL A 6 -33.11 -75.07 11.00
N LEU A 7 -33.80 -74.10 11.52
CA LEU A 7 -33.60 -72.72 11.09
C LEU A 7 -32.85 -71.97 12.22
N THR A 8 -31.59 -71.66 11.94
CA THR A 8 -30.77 -70.81 12.75
C THR A 8 -31.09 -69.35 12.43
N GLY A 9 -31.56 -68.56 13.41
CA GLY A 9 -31.75 -67.17 13.32
C GLY A 9 -30.40 -66.45 13.44
N LEU A 10 -30.05 -65.65 12.43
CA LEU A 10 -28.99 -64.64 12.49
C LEU A 10 -29.54 -63.31 13.04
N ALA A 11 -29.07 -62.94 14.22
CA ALA A 11 -29.30 -61.65 14.78
C ALA A 11 -28.32 -60.65 14.09
N SER A 12 -28.87 -59.77 13.30
CA SER A 12 -28.09 -58.68 12.71
C SER A 12 -27.90 -57.57 13.74
N VAL A 13 -26.68 -57.40 14.22
CA VAL A 13 -26.27 -56.21 15.01
C VAL A 13 -25.96 -55.08 14.04
N THR A 14 -26.84 -54.09 13.98
CA THR A 14 -26.58 -52.85 13.29
C THR A 14 -25.71 -51.97 14.15
N LEU A 15 -24.42 -51.82 13.75
CA LEU A 15 -23.49 -50.89 14.34
C LEU A 15 -23.77 -49.51 13.75
N SER A 16 -24.45 -48.66 14.52
CA SER A 16 -24.62 -47.24 14.17
C SER A 16 -23.29 -46.53 14.38
N THR A 17 -22.57 -46.25 13.29
CA THR A 17 -21.43 -45.31 13.29
C THR A 17 -21.96 -43.90 13.33
N ALA A 18 -21.92 -43.28 14.50
CA ALA A 18 -22.09 -41.84 14.61
C ALA A 18 -20.92 -41.13 13.88
N LEU A 19 -21.20 -40.52 12.74
CA LEU A 19 -20.27 -39.55 12.13
C LEU A 19 -20.20 -38.35 13.06
N VAL A 20 -19.11 -38.25 13.80
CA VAL A 20 -18.69 -36.97 14.40
C VAL A 20 -18.21 -36.12 13.26
N SER A 21 -19.08 -35.21 12.81
CA SER A 21 -18.70 -34.13 11.91
C SER A 21 -17.77 -33.18 12.70
N ALA A 22 -16.47 -33.39 12.57
CA ALA A 22 -15.49 -32.38 12.95
C ALA A 22 -15.72 -31.19 12.03
N ALA A 23 -16.24 -30.10 12.60
CA ALA A 23 -16.20 -28.78 11.97
C ALA A 23 -14.74 -28.41 11.82
N GLY A 24 -14.12 -28.87 10.75
CA GLY A 24 -12.84 -28.37 10.27
C GLY A 24 -13.07 -26.93 9.80
N GLY A 25 -12.67 -25.98 10.61
CA GLY A 25 -12.46 -24.63 10.12
C GLY A 25 -11.56 -24.74 8.88
N ALA A 26 -12.07 -24.35 7.72
CA ALA A 26 -11.29 -24.32 6.50
C ALA A 26 -10.09 -23.41 6.78
N ALA A 27 -8.89 -23.98 6.89
CA ALA A 27 -7.65 -23.22 6.80
C ALA A 27 -7.70 -22.55 5.43
N GLY A 28 -7.76 -21.21 5.40
CA GLY A 28 -7.78 -20.44 4.17
C GLY A 28 -6.63 -20.86 3.27
N GLN A 29 -6.80 -20.67 1.97
CA GLN A 29 -5.74 -20.94 1.00
C GLN A 29 -4.49 -20.10 1.36
N PRO A 30 -3.26 -20.52 1.00
CA PRO A 30 -2.04 -19.76 1.32
C PRO A 30 -2.12 -18.27 0.96
N ALA A 31 -2.69 -17.94 -0.20
CA ALA A 31 -2.92 -16.55 -0.62
C ALA A 31 -3.84 -15.78 0.34
N ASP A 32 -4.89 -16.41 0.89
CA ASP A 32 -5.79 -15.77 1.85
C ASP A 32 -5.08 -15.50 3.19
N GLN A 33 -4.15 -16.37 3.59
CA GLN A 33 -3.36 -16.18 4.80
C GLN A 33 -2.36 -15.04 4.66
N GLU A 34 -1.72 -14.91 3.49
CA GLU A 34 -0.81 -13.80 3.19
C GLU A 34 -1.56 -12.47 3.21
N LEU A 35 -2.72 -12.36 2.56
CA LEU A 35 -3.55 -11.17 2.59
C LEU A 35 -4.05 -10.82 4.00
N GLN A 36 -4.37 -11.82 4.82
CA GLN A 36 -4.74 -11.60 6.22
C GLN A 36 -3.57 -11.04 7.04
N GLN A 37 -2.37 -11.57 6.87
CA GLN A 37 -1.17 -11.07 7.54
C GLN A 37 -0.86 -9.63 7.10
N GLU A 38 -0.97 -9.35 5.82
CA GLU A 38 -0.80 -8.02 5.26
C GLU A 38 -1.81 -7.03 5.86
N GLN A 39 -3.10 -7.40 5.91
CA GLN A 39 -4.14 -6.58 6.51
C GLN A 39 -3.93 -6.35 8.01
N GLN A 40 -3.47 -7.36 8.75
CA GLN A 40 -3.16 -7.23 10.17
C GLN A 40 -2.02 -6.25 10.40
N LEU A 41 -0.93 -6.36 9.64
CA LEU A 41 0.21 -5.45 9.76
C LEU A 41 -0.19 -4.02 9.36
N GLY A 42 -1.00 -3.85 8.32
CA GLY A 42 -1.56 -2.56 7.94
C GLY A 42 -2.44 -1.93 9.03
N THR A 43 -3.18 -2.75 9.77
CA THR A 43 -3.96 -2.29 10.92
C THR A 43 -3.06 -1.83 12.07
N GLU A 44 -2.00 -2.57 12.36
CA GLU A 44 -1.04 -2.20 13.41
C GLU A 44 -0.29 -0.92 13.05
N THR A 45 0.14 -0.74 11.79
CA THR A 45 0.79 0.50 11.34
C THR A 45 -0.15 1.70 11.44
N PHE A 46 -1.43 1.53 11.05
CA PHE A 46 -2.43 2.57 11.22
C PHE A 46 -2.64 2.96 12.69
N ASN A 47 -2.71 1.98 13.59
CA ASN A 47 -2.89 2.20 15.02
C ASN A 47 -1.68 2.91 15.63
N GLU A 48 -0.47 2.62 15.15
CA GLU A 48 0.75 3.30 15.59
C GLU A 48 0.75 4.79 15.20
N LEU A 49 0.40 5.12 13.95
CA LEU A 49 0.25 6.50 13.50
C LEU A 49 -0.85 7.24 14.28
N LYS A 50 -1.95 6.54 14.60
CA LYS A 50 -3.00 7.09 15.46
C LYS A 50 -2.49 7.36 16.87
N ALA A 51 -1.74 6.44 17.46
CA ALA A 51 -1.18 6.60 18.81
C ALA A 51 -0.22 7.78 18.90
N LYS A 52 0.54 8.03 17.82
CA LYS A 52 1.41 9.20 17.66
C LYS A 52 0.66 10.51 17.37
N ARG A 53 -0.65 10.44 17.11
CA ARG A 53 -1.49 11.56 16.67
C ARG A 53 -1.05 12.17 15.34
N GLU A 54 -0.59 11.33 14.44
CA GLU A 54 -0.20 11.73 13.08
C GLU A 54 -1.39 11.63 12.11
N ASN A 55 -2.35 10.70 12.32
CA ASN A 55 -3.53 10.56 11.47
C ASN A 55 -4.48 11.75 11.62
N ILE A 56 -4.79 12.40 10.51
CA ILE A 56 -5.78 13.48 10.41
C ILE A 56 -7.16 12.85 10.18
N ASP A 57 -8.09 13.05 11.11
CA ASP A 57 -9.47 12.57 11.01
C ASP A 57 -10.32 13.47 10.09
N SER A 58 -10.15 14.78 10.23
CA SER A 58 -10.91 15.78 9.48
C SER A 58 -10.07 17.00 9.15
N SER A 59 -10.13 17.43 7.88
CA SER A 59 -9.53 18.66 7.37
C SER A 59 -10.15 19.00 6.01
N PRO A 60 -10.26 20.30 5.63
CA PRO A 60 -10.60 20.71 4.27
C PRO A 60 -9.63 20.16 3.20
N LEU A 61 -8.42 19.76 3.58
CA LEU A 61 -7.45 19.13 2.68
C LEU A 61 -7.98 17.83 2.04
N TYR A 62 -8.87 17.12 2.74
CA TYR A 62 -9.53 15.95 2.18
C TYR A 62 -10.40 16.26 0.96
N ASP A 63 -10.95 17.46 0.86
CA ASP A 63 -11.80 17.83 -0.28
C ASP A 63 -10.99 17.91 -1.58
N SER A 64 -9.69 18.27 -1.48
CA SER A 64 -8.77 18.26 -2.62
C SER A 64 -8.20 16.85 -2.89
N LEU A 65 -7.94 16.06 -1.86
CA LEU A 65 -7.37 14.71 -1.99
C LEU A 65 -8.39 13.67 -2.50
N LYS A 66 -9.61 13.67 -1.97
CA LYS A 66 -10.61 12.61 -2.22
C LYS A 66 -10.95 12.37 -3.69
N PRO A 67 -11.12 13.37 -4.56
CA PRO A 67 -11.41 13.11 -5.97
C PRO A 67 -10.31 12.29 -6.65
N LEU A 68 -9.04 12.71 -6.51
CA LEU A 68 -7.90 12.03 -7.09
C LEU A 68 -7.76 10.61 -6.52
N ALA A 69 -7.79 10.49 -5.20
CA ALA A 69 -7.70 9.22 -4.48
C ALA A 69 -8.79 8.22 -4.92
N SER A 70 -10.02 8.70 -5.15
CA SER A 70 -11.13 7.86 -5.59
C SER A 70 -10.96 7.36 -7.02
N ASP A 71 -10.47 8.19 -7.93
CA ASP A 71 -10.22 7.82 -9.32
C ASP A 71 -9.08 6.81 -9.42
N ILE A 72 -7.99 7.05 -8.68
CA ILE A 72 -6.83 6.17 -8.62
C ILE A 72 -7.19 4.82 -7.98
N ALA A 73 -7.92 4.81 -6.85
CA ALA A 73 -8.37 3.57 -6.23
C ALA A 73 -9.23 2.73 -7.18
N ARG A 74 -10.16 3.36 -7.89
CA ARG A 74 -11.03 2.67 -8.87
C ARG A 74 -10.23 2.04 -10.00
N ALA A 75 -9.22 2.75 -10.52
CA ALA A 75 -8.37 2.25 -11.59
C ALA A 75 -7.47 1.08 -11.15
N ALA A 76 -7.06 1.06 -9.89
CA ALA A 76 -6.10 0.11 -9.35
C ALA A 76 -6.74 -1.09 -8.62
N GLN A 77 -7.99 -0.99 -8.15
CA GLN A 77 -8.60 -1.99 -7.25
C GLN A 77 -8.57 -3.42 -7.80
N SER A 78 -8.68 -3.61 -9.12
CA SER A 78 -8.61 -4.94 -9.72
C SER A 78 -7.22 -5.59 -9.67
N ARG A 79 -6.19 -4.81 -9.37
CA ARG A 79 -4.79 -5.26 -9.27
C ARG A 79 -4.36 -5.61 -7.85
N TYR A 80 -5.24 -5.37 -6.86
CA TYR A 80 -4.91 -5.58 -5.44
C TYR A 80 -6.07 -6.23 -4.68
N GLY A 81 -5.75 -7.27 -3.89
CA GLY A 81 -6.74 -8.14 -3.23
C GLY A 81 -7.44 -7.53 -2.01
N LEU A 82 -6.93 -6.42 -1.46
CA LEU A 82 -7.52 -5.74 -0.31
C LEU A 82 -8.06 -4.36 -0.71
N PRO A 83 -9.00 -3.77 0.08
CA PRO A 83 -9.48 -2.42 -0.17
C PRO A 83 -8.35 -1.39 -0.12
N ILE A 84 -8.27 -0.51 -1.12
CA ILE A 84 -7.34 0.61 -1.15
C ILE A 84 -7.94 1.77 -0.36
N LYS A 85 -7.16 2.32 0.58
CA LYS A 85 -7.57 3.41 1.48
C LYS A 85 -6.53 4.51 1.49
N PHE A 86 -7.00 5.76 1.55
CA PHE A 86 -6.15 6.94 1.60
C PHE A 86 -6.38 7.69 2.90
N TYR A 87 -5.28 8.11 3.51
CA TYR A 87 -5.28 8.86 4.76
C TYR A 87 -4.41 10.09 4.64
N LEU A 88 -4.83 11.18 5.26
CA LEU A 88 -3.95 12.30 5.53
C LEU A 88 -3.24 12.09 6.87
N VAL A 89 -1.95 12.39 6.89
CA VAL A 89 -1.12 12.39 8.09
C VAL A 89 -0.39 13.73 8.20
N HIS A 90 -0.05 14.11 9.42
CA HIS A 90 0.68 15.34 9.69
C HIS A 90 2.14 15.03 9.99
N GLU A 91 3.02 15.56 9.14
CA GLU A 91 4.48 15.55 9.34
C GLU A 91 5.08 16.86 8.83
N ALA A 92 6.27 17.21 9.34
CA ALA A 92 6.92 18.49 9.03
C ALA A 92 7.51 18.57 7.62
N GLN A 93 7.62 17.47 6.90
CA GLN A 93 8.22 17.42 5.56
C GLN A 93 7.25 16.83 4.55
N PRO A 94 7.20 17.36 3.33
CA PRO A 94 6.40 16.77 2.24
C PRO A 94 6.76 15.31 2.01
N ASN A 95 5.78 14.40 2.12
CA ASN A 95 5.97 12.98 1.92
C ASN A 95 4.65 12.28 1.54
N ALA A 96 4.76 11.08 0.99
CA ALA A 96 3.71 10.08 0.93
C ALA A 96 4.34 8.69 1.10
N PHE A 97 3.60 7.74 1.61
CA PHE A 97 4.09 6.38 1.78
C PHE A 97 2.94 5.38 1.81
N ALA A 98 3.24 4.15 1.40
CA ALA A 98 2.30 3.05 1.45
C ALA A 98 2.70 2.05 2.55
N THR A 99 1.70 1.55 3.28
CA THR A 99 1.90 0.46 4.24
C THR A 99 1.14 -0.79 3.78
N PRO A 100 1.45 -1.97 4.32
CA PRO A 100 0.67 -3.17 4.06
C PRO A 100 -0.83 -2.94 4.28
N GLY A 101 -1.66 -3.75 3.63
CA GLY A 101 -3.12 -3.72 3.81
C GLY A 101 -3.85 -2.67 2.97
N GLY A 102 -3.21 -2.12 1.95
CA GLY A 102 -3.82 -1.17 1.01
C GLY A 102 -3.93 0.25 1.53
N ASN A 103 -3.17 0.62 2.56
CA ASN A 103 -3.20 1.95 3.14
C ASN A 103 -2.13 2.83 2.50
N VAL A 104 -2.54 3.92 1.89
CA VAL A 104 -1.68 4.97 1.33
C VAL A 104 -1.85 6.23 2.17
N TYR A 105 -0.76 6.77 2.66
CA TYR A 105 -0.71 7.95 3.51
C TYR A 105 -0.11 9.11 2.72
N VAL A 106 -0.78 10.24 2.76
CA VAL A 106 -0.35 11.50 2.15
C VAL A 106 -0.11 12.49 3.27
N VAL A 107 1.11 12.99 3.37
CA VAL A 107 1.45 14.02 4.36
C VAL A 107 0.83 15.34 3.93
N ASP A 108 0.24 16.06 4.86
CA ASP A 108 -0.42 17.34 4.60
C ASP A 108 0.54 18.38 3.99
N GLU A 109 1.82 18.40 4.36
CA GLU A 109 2.83 19.25 3.75
C GLU A 109 3.06 18.94 2.26
N LEU A 110 2.81 17.72 1.78
CA LEU A 110 2.89 17.42 0.35
C LEU A 110 1.81 18.17 -0.45
N LEU A 111 0.61 18.35 0.12
CA LEU A 111 -0.47 19.09 -0.52
C LEU A 111 -0.15 20.59 -0.66
N TYR A 112 0.71 21.11 0.20
CA TYR A 112 1.20 22.49 0.07
C TYR A 112 2.40 22.62 -0.87
N PHE A 113 3.08 21.52 -1.13
CA PHE A 113 4.29 21.48 -1.95
C PHE A 113 4.01 21.31 -3.44
N VAL A 114 3.11 20.41 -3.82
CA VAL A 114 2.75 20.13 -5.23
C VAL A 114 2.10 21.33 -5.90
N LYS A 115 2.37 21.52 -7.18
CA LYS A 115 1.88 22.68 -7.95
C LYS A 115 0.61 22.40 -8.71
N ASN A 116 0.38 21.13 -9.05
CA ASN A 116 -0.78 20.72 -9.84
C ASN A 116 -1.29 19.34 -9.41
N ASP A 117 -2.52 19.03 -9.83
CA ASP A 117 -3.22 17.79 -9.51
C ASP A 117 -2.44 16.56 -9.99
N ASP A 118 -1.77 16.65 -11.13
CA ASP A 118 -1.06 15.53 -11.75
C ASP A 118 0.23 15.16 -10.99
N GLU A 119 0.92 16.13 -10.37
CA GLU A 119 2.06 15.86 -9.48
C GLU A 119 1.64 15.06 -8.25
N LEU A 120 0.51 15.45 -7.63
CA LEU A 120 -0.05 14.70 -6.50
C LEU A 120 -0.52 13.32 -6.94
N ALA A 121 -1.25 13.23 -8.06
CA ALA A 121 -1.71 11.97 -8.62
C ALA A 121 -0.55 11.03 -8.95
N GLY A 122 0.52 11.55 -9.56
CA GLY A 122 1.74 10.79 -9.87
C GLY A 122 2.36 10.16 -8.63
N THR A 123 2.50 10.95 -7.56
CA THR A 123 3.00 10.46 -6.26
C THR A 123 2.10 9.36 -5.68
N ILE A 124 0.80 9.60 -5.62
CA ILE A 124 -0.16 8.62 -5.08
C ILE A 124 -0.16 7.33 -5.89
N CYS A 125 -0.08 7.42 -7.21
CA CYS A 125 -0.02 6.25 -8.09
C CYS A 125 1.28 5.45 -7.87
N HIS A 126 2.40 6.12 -7.64
CA HIS A 126 3.69 5.51 -7.33
C HIS A 126 3.63 4.74 -6.00
N GLU A 127 3.11 5.37 -4.94
CA GLU A 127 2.93 4.72 -3.63
C GLU A 127 1.99 3.51 -3.71
N LEU A 128 0.92 3.65 -4.47
CA LEU A 128 -0.01 2.55 -4.68
C LEU A 128 0.62 1.39 -5.47
N ALA A 129 1.55 1.69 -6.38
CA ALA A 129 2.29 0.65 -7.10
C ALA A 129 3.17 -0.17 -6.15
N HIS A 130 3.83 0.45 -5.15
CA HIS A 130 4.53 -0.28 -4.08
C HIS A 130 3.60 -1.22 -3.29
N THR A 131 2.36 -0.77 -3.02
CA THR A 131 1.33 -1.63 -2.41
C THR A 131 1.00 -2.84 -3.28
N ILE A 132 0.75 -2.62 -4.58
CA ILE A 132 0.39 -3.68 -5.55
C ILE A 132 1.53 -4.69 -5.71
N HIS A 133 2.77 -4.24 -5.65
CA HIS A 133 3.95 -5.10 -5.71
C HIS A 133 4.33 -5.72 -4.37
N HIS A 134 3.58 -5.45 -3.30
CA HIS A 134 3.86 -5.91 -1.92
C HIS A 134 5.25 -5.51 -1.41
N ASP A 135 5.82 -4.41 -1.90
CA ASP A 135 7.19 -3.97 -1.56
C ASP A 135 7.32 -3.65 -0.06
N SER A 136 6.27 -3.08 0.56
CA SER A 136 6.24 -2.84 2.01
C SER A 136 6.17 -4.14 2.83
N MET A 137 5.58 -5.22 2.30
CA MET A 137 5.62 -6.55 2.92
C MET A 137 7.00 -7.18 2.84
N GLU A 138 7.69 -7.05 1.71
CA GLU A 138 9.07 -7.50 1.58
C GLU A 138 9.98 -6.79 2.59
N LEU A 139 9.78 -5.48 2.77
CA LEU A 139 10.48 -4.69 3.78
C LEU A 139 10.14 -5.17 5.20
N ALA A 140 8.86 -5.45 5.49
CA ALA A 140 8.41 -5.97 6.77
C ALA A 140 9.06 -7.33 7.10
N GLU A 141 9.15 -8.24 6.14
CA GLU A 141 9.82 -9.54 6.35
C GLU A 141 11.33 -9.38 6.64
N LYS A 142 12.00 -8.41 6.02
CA LYS A 142 13.40 -8.07 6.37
C LYS A 142 13.51 -7.56 7.80
N GLN A 143 12.60 -6.65 8.24
CA GLN A 143 12.57 -6.15 9.61
C GLN A 143 12.25 -7.24 10.63
N LYS A 144 11.30 -8.11 10.31
CA LYS A 144 10.95 -9.27 11.15
C LYS A 144 12.15 -10.16 11.42
N LYS A 145 12.94 -10.50 10.40
CA LYS A 145 14.16 -11.30 10.56
C LYS A 145 15.22 -10.62 11.46
N ILE A 146 15.30 -9.29 11.41
CA ILE A 146 16.18 -8.53 12.30
C ILE A 146 15.68 -8.64 13.74
N LEU A 147 14.39 -8.37 13.98
CA LEU A 147 13.77 -8.47 15.31
C LEU A 147 13.85 -9.89 15.89
N GLU A 148 13.65 -10.92 15.08
CA GLU A 148 13.78 -12.32 15.49
C GLU A 148 15.19 -12.65 15.95
N ARG A 149 16.20 -12.09 15.31
CA ARG A 149 17.61 -12.26 15.71
C ARG A 149 17.91 -11.54 17.02
N GLU A 150 17.36 -10.35 17.22
CA GLU A 150 17.62 -9.51 18.39
C GLU A 150 16.81 -9.92 19.62
N LEU A 151 15.54 -10.27 19.45
CA LEU A 151 14.59 -10.51 20.53
C LEU A 151 14.16 -11.98 20.67
N GLY A 152 14.44 -12.80 19.68
CA GLY A 152 14.00 -14.18 19.59
C GLY A 152 12.64 -14.35 18.91
N ALA A 153 12.48 -15.40 18.11
CA ALA A 153 11.29 -15.68 17.30
C ALA A 153 10.00 -15.78 18.13
N ALA A 154 10.05 -16.33 19.34
CA ALA A 154 8.87 -16.46 20.21
C ALA A 154 8.26 -15.09 20.60
N VAL A 155 9.07 -14.05 20.75
CA VAL A 155 8.59 -12.68 21.03
C VAL A 155 7.94 -12.08 19.79
N VAL A 156 8.57 -12.24 18.63
CA VAL A 156 8.12 -11.61 17.37
C VAL A 156 6.83 -12.22 16.84
N LEU A 157 6.57 -13.50 17.11
CA LEU A 157 5.33 -14.18 16.69
C LEU A 157 4.09 -13.78 17.52
N GLY A 158 4.28 -13.14 18.68
CA GLY A 158 3.19 -12.70 19.55
C GLY A 158 2.61 -11.31 19.20
N PRO A 159 1.56 -10.87 19.92
CA PRO A 159 0.97 -9.53 19.71
C PRO A 159 1.97 -8.39 19.88
N THR A 160 2.84 -8.47 20.90
CA THR A 160 3.91 -7.49 21.13
C THR A 160 4.88 -7.42 19.95
N GLY A 161 5.23 -8.56 19.34
CA GLY A 161 6.12 -8.60 18.19
C GLY A 161 5.51 -7.96 16.94
N ARG A 162 4.22 -8.14 16.71
CA ARG A 162 3.53 -7.43 15.60
C ARG A 162 3.57 -5.93 15.78
N HIS A 163 3.32 -5.43 16.98
CA HIS A 163 3.42 -4.01 17.29
C HIS A 163 4.85 -3.48 17.07
N LEU A 164 5.87 -4.19 17.56
CA LEU A 164 7.27 -3.84 17.33
C LEU A 164 7.63 -3.85 15.83
N LEU A 165 7.08 -4.81 15.08
CA LEU A 165 7.28 -4.86 13.63
C LEU A 165 6.64 -3.67 12.92
N ALA A 166 5.44 -3.25 13.34
CA ALA A 166 4.78 -2.06 12.81
C ALA A 166 5.61 -0.78 13.05
N ILE A 167 6.14 -0.61 14.27
CA ILE A 167 7.04 0.52 14.61
C ILE A 167 8.30 0.48 13.74
N ALA A 168 8.94 -0.70 13.65
CA ALA A 168 10.17 -0.86 12.85
C ALA A 168 9.92 -0.61 11.36
N LEU A 169 8.78 -1.07 10.83
CA LEU A 169 8.40 -0.84 9.45
C LEU A 169 8.19 0.64 9.16
N LEU A 170 7.39 1.33 9.99
CA LEU A 170 7.18 2.77 9.83
C LEU A 170 8.50 3.55 9.88
N GLY A 171 9.37 3.24 10.85
CA GLY A 171 10.70 3.85 10.92
C GLY A 171 11.55 3.59 9.67
N LYS A 172 11.34 2.47 8.98
CA LYS A 172 12.03 2.15 7.73
C LYS A 172 11.42 2.85 6.53
N LEU A 173 10.10 2.92 6.43
CA LEU A 173 9.40 3.67 5.38
C LEU A 173 9.78 5.15 5.37
N HIS A 174 10.17 5.71 6.53
CA HIS A 174 10.63 7.11 6.67
C HIS A 174 12.18 7.28 6.58
N SER A 175 12.95 6.21 6.44
CA SER A 175 14.42 6.31 6.53
C SER A 175 15.21 5.51 5.51
N LEU A 176 14.56 4.65 4.74
CA LEU A 176 15.22 3.80 3.76
C LEU A 176 14.44 3.80 2.45
N SER A 177 15.18 4.01 1.37
CA SER A 177 14.68 3.79 0.02
C SER A 177 14.46 2.30 -0.27
N TYR A 178 13.49 2.03 -1.09
CA TYR A 178 13.33 0.75 -1.77
C TYR A 178 14.53 0.44 -2.70
N SER A 179 14.64 -0.78 -3.18
CA SER A 179 15.67 -1.09 -4.18
C SER A 179 15.38 -0.37 -5.50
N ARG A 180 16.41 -0.09 -6.29
CA ARG A 180 16.23 0.54 -7.62
C ARG A 180 15.27 -0.22 -8.52
N GLU A 181 15.25 -1.54 -8.41
CA GLU A 181 14.34 -2.40 -9.17
C GLU A 181 12.89 -2.24 -8.70
N ALA A 182 12.67 -2.08 -7.40
CA ALA A 182 11.35 -1.81 -6.85
C ALA A 182 10.85 -0.43 -7.27
N GLU A 183 11.70 0.60 -7.19
CA GLU A 183 11.39 1.95 -7.66
C GLU A 183 11.03 1.97 -9.16
N ALA A 184 11.83 1.31 -10.00
CA ALA A 184 11.56 1.24 -11.44
C ALA A 184 10.23 0.52 -11.74
N ARG A 185 9.91 -0.55 -11.00
CA ARG A 185 8.60 -1.22 -11.13
C ARG A 185 7.46 -0.32 -10.69
N ALA A 186 7.63 0.38 -9.57
CA ALA A 186 6.63 1.29 -9.03
C ALA A 186 6.36 2.46 -9.98
N ASP A 187 7.40 3.03 -10.59
CA ASP A 187 7.27 4.08 -11.59
C ASP A 187 6.44 3.66 -12.80
N LEU A 188 6.76 2.52 -13.40
CA LEU A 188 6.04 2.03 -14.58
C LEU A 188 4.60 1.66 -14.24
N THR A 189 4.39 0.89 -13.18
CA THR A 189 3.05 0.48 -12.74
C THR A 189 2.22 1.67 -12.30
N GLY A 190 2.81 2.60 -11.54
CA GLY A 190 2.17 3.82 -11.09
C GLY A 190 1.74 4.71 -12.26
N SER A 191 2.60 4.87 -13.28
CA SER A 191 2.26 5.64 -14.46
C SER A 191 1.10 5.02 -15.27
N ASP A 192 1.04 3.69 -15.36
CA ASP A 192 -0.08 2.98 -15.98
C ASP A 192 -1.39 3.18 -15.20
N ILE A 193 -1.33 3.17 -13.86
CA ILE A 193 -2.49 3.43 -13.00
C ILE A 193 -2.96 4.86 -13.16
N CYS A 194 -2.05 5.84 -13.13
CA CYS A 194 -2.37 7.25 -13.36
C CYS A 194 -3.08 7.47 -14.68
N ALA A 195 -2.53 6.91 -15.77
CA ALA A 195 -3.15 7.00 -17.08
C ALA A 195 -4.54 6.37 -17.12
N ALA A 196 -4.72 5.19 -16.48
CA ALA A 196 -6.01 4.52 -16.38
C ALA A 196 -7.03 5.29 -15.53
N ALA A 197 -6.57 6.00 -14.49
CA ALA A 197 -7.38 6.89 -13.66
C ALA A 197 -7.77 8.21 -14.37
N GLY A 198 -7.12 8.52 -15.50
CA GLY A 198 -7.36 9.76 -16.25
C GLY A 198 -6.45 10.92 -15.87
N HIS A 199 -5.51 10.71 -14.96
CA HIS A 199 -4.50 11.69 -14.56
C HIS A 199 -3.26 11.60 -15.46
N ASN A 200 -2.57 12.73 -15.61
CA ASN A 200 -1.40 12.82 -16.48
C ASN A 200 -0.16 12.19 -15.80
N PRO A 201 0.40 11.09 -16.33
CA PRO A 201 1.55 10.41 -15.71
C PRO A 201 2.84 11.25 -15.73
N TRP A 202 2.92 12.30 -16.56
CA TRP A 202 4.04 13.24 -16.56
C TRP A 202 4.16 14.01 -15.24
N GLY A 203 3.11 14.07 -14.42
CA GLY A 203 3.12 14.70 -13.11
C GLY A 203 4.26 14.19 -12.21
N LEU A 204 4.54 12.89 -12.21
CA LEU A 204 5.67 12.34 -11.45
C LEU A 204 7.02 12.78 -12.03
N VAL A 205 7.15 12.87 -13.35
CA VAL A 205 8.36 13.36 -14.01
C VAL A 205 8.60 14.84 -13.71
N TRP A 206 7.54 15.65 -13.67
CA TRP A 206 7.64 17.07 -13.31
C TRP A 206 8.09 17.22 -11.86
N LEU A 207 7.49 16.46 -10.95
CA LEU A 207 7.86 16.48 -9.54
C LEU A 207 9.33 16.10 -9.33
N PHE A 208 9.82 15.03 -9.96
CA PHE A 208 11.24 14.65 -9.91
C PHE A 208 12.15 15.76 -10.48
N THR A 209 11.72 16.42 -11.55
CA THR A 209 12.48 17.52 -12.14
C THR A 209 12.57 18.73 -11.21
N GLU A 210 11.50 19.01 -10.44
CA GLU A 210 11.51 20.05 -9.42
C GLU A 210 12.43 19.73 -8.27
N PHE A 211 12.39 18.52 -7.78
CA PHE A 211 13.28 18.05 -6.71
C PHE A 211 14.75 18.20 -7.08
N LYS A 212 15.12 17.84 -8.31
CA LYS A 212 16.48 18.02 -8.82
C LYS A 212 16.95 19.50 -8.78
N ASN A 213 16.02 20.42 -8.91
CA ASN A 213 16.29 21.86 -8.92
C ASN A 213 16.14 22.49 -7.51
N ALA A 214 15.70 21.74 -6.51
CA ALA A 214 15.57 22.20 -5.12
C ALA A 214 16.95 22.45 -4.49
N ARG A 215 17.01 23.41 -3.58
CA ARG A 215 18.27 23.73 -2.86
C ARG A 215 18.55 22.67 -1.79
N PRO A 216 19.83 22.42 -1.47
CA PRO A 216 20.17 21.60 -0.31
C PRO A 216 19.49 22.14 0.96
N GLY A 217 18.74 21.32 1.66
CA GLY A 217 17.97 21.68 2.86
C GLY A 217 16.48 22.01 2.62
N GLU A 218 16.05 22.14 1.37
CA GLU A 218 14.64 22.28 0.96
C GLU A 218 14.07 20.99 0.38
N MET A 219 14.87 19.91 0.39
CA MET A 219 14.48 18.64 -0.21
C MET A 219 13.44 17.92 0.66
N PRO A 220 12.29 17.54 0.08
CA PRO A 220 11.30 16.72 0.76
C PRO A 220 11.86 15.36 1.20
N SER A 221 11.34 14.80 2.29
CA SER A 221 11.68 13.43 2.72
C SER A 221 11.31 12.38 1.69
N LEU A 222 10.31 12.65 0.86
CA LEU A 222 9.94 11.82 -0.30
C LEU A 222 11.15 11.43 -1.16
N LEU A 223 12.15 12.31 -1.31
CA LEU A 223 13.37 12.00 -2.07
C LEU A 223 14.37 11.13 -1.34
N SER A 224 14.44 11.23 0.00
CA SER A 224 15.31 10.34 0.77
C SER A 224 14.79 8.91 0.78
N ASP A 225 13.47 8.77 0.74
CA ASP A 225 12.77 7.51 0.80
C ASP A 225 12.67 6.86 -0.60
N HIS A 226 12.60 7.70 -1.65
CA HIS A 226 12.54 7.32 -3.06
C HIS A 226 13.59 8.10 -3.86
N PRO A 227 14.86 7.68 -3.87
CA PRO A 227 15.92 8.42 -4.53
C PRO A 227 15.59 8.73 -5.98
N ASP A 228 15.60 10.02 -6.29
CA ASP A 228 15.52 10.51 -7.65
C ASP A 228 16.86 10.30 -8.33
N ASP A 229 16.87 9.56 -9.42
CA ASP A 229 17.98 9.57 -10.33
C ASP A 229 17.50 9.89 -11.75
N GLN A 230 18.41 10.42 -12.54
CA GLN A 230 18.14 10.73 -13.95
C GLN A 230 17.70 9.47 -14.73
N GLU A 231 18.02 8.28 -14.22
CA GLU A 231 17.65 7.00 -14.82
C GLU A 231 16.14 6.78 -14.72
N ARG A 232 15.48 7.14 -13.58
CA ARG A 232 14.03 7.03 -13.39
C ARG A 232 13.27 7.94 -14.37
N ILE A 233 13.66 9.20 -14.46
CA ILE A 233 13.08 10.17 -15.43
C ILE A 233 13.24 9.64 -16.87
N SER A 234 14.42 9.14 -17.20
CA SER A 234 14.70 8.60 -18.53
C SER A 234 13.86 7.35 -18.83
N ALA A 235 13.74 6.44 -17.86
CA ALA A 235 12.95 5.22 -18.01
C ALA A 235 11.45 5.53 -18.19
N LEU A 236 10.88 6.43 -17.40
CA LEU A 236 9.50 6.89 -17.54
C LEU A 236 9.26 7.53 -18.92
N THR A 237 10.16 8.41 -19.36
CA THR A 237 10.07 9.06 -20.68
C THR A 237 10.09 8.06 -21.82
N GLN A 238 10.97 7.04 -21.74
CA GLN A 238 11.05 5.96 -22.72
C GLN A 238 9.79 5.10 -22.69
N HIS A 239 9.28 4.78 -21.50
CA HIS A 239 8.04 4.02 -21.34
C HIS A 239 6.86 4.72 -22.00
N PHE A 240 6.72 6.03 -21.79
CA PHE A 240 5.65 6.82 -22.41
C PHE A 240 5.78 6.88 -23.93
N ALA A 241 7.00 7.07 -24.44
CA ALA A 241 7.27 7.10 -25.88
C ALA A 241 7.02 5.73 -26.54
N ALA A 242 7.31 4.63 -25.84
CA ALA A 242 7.10 3.27 -26.35
C ALA A 242 5.62 2.85 -26.37
N ASN A 243 4.76 3.53 -25.60
CA ASN A 243 3.34 3.20 -25.45
C ASN A 243 2.42 4.38 -25.81
N PRO A 244 2.48 4.93 -27.05
CA PRO A 244 1.75 6.14 -27.40
C PRO A 244 0.24 5.95 -27.41
N ALA A 245 -0.28 4.73 -27.53
CA ALA A 245 -1.71 4.44 -27.43
C ALA A 245 -2.27 4.75 -26.04
N VAL A 246 -1.45 4.62 -24.98
CA VAL A 246 -1.83 4.91 -23.59
C VAL A 246 -1.49 6.35 -23.23
N PHE A 247 -0.24 6.77 -23.49
CA PHE A 247 0.33 8.00 -22.97
C PHE A 247 0.28 9.19 -23.94
N GLY A 248 0.09 8.96 -25.25
CA GLY A 248 0.16 10.00 -26.28
C GLY A 248 -0.92 11.09 -26.17
N ARG A 249 -1.97 10.86 -25.38
CA ARG A 249 -3.03 11.85 -25.10
C ARG A 249 -2.62 12.87 -24.01
N PHE A 250 -1.58 12.60 -23.25
CA PHE A 250 -1.16 13.43 -22.13
C PHE A 250 -0.07 14.41 -22.54
N SER A 251 -0.21 15.64 -22.10
CA SER A 251 0.75 16.71 -22.37
C SER A 251 2.03 16.53 -21.54
N GLN A 252 3.17 16.85 -22.15
CA GLN A 252 4.46 16.92 -21.45
C GLN A 252 4.69 18.29 -20.77
N ASP A 253 3.90 19.30 -21.13
CA ASP A 253 4.03 20.66 -20.57
C ASP A 253 3.26 20.75 -19.24
N PRO A 254 3.95 20.99 -18.10
CA PRO A 254 3.31 21.12 -16.79
C PRO A 254 2.30 22.29 -16.72
N LYS A 255 2.40 23.28 -17.63
CA LYS A 255 1.44 24.37 -17.70
C LYS A 255 0.06 23.94 -18.18
N SER A 256 -0.06 22.75 -18.77
CA SER A 256 -1.34 22.16 -19.18
C SER A 256 -2.12 21.54 -18.02
N ALA A 257 -1.46 21.28 -16.89
CA ALA A 257 -2.07 20.68 -15.72
C ALA A 257 -2.95 21.67 -14.94
N THR A 258 -3.96 21.15 -14.25
CA THR A 258 -4.80 21.95 -13.35
C THR A 258 -3.99 22.34 -12.11
N PRO A 259 -3.85 23.65 -11.80
CA PRO A 259 -3.16 24.07 -10.59
C PRO A 259 -3.80 23.45 -9.34
N PHE A 260 -2.97 22.85 -8.47
CA PHE A 260 -3.45 22.33 -7.20
C PHE A 260 -3.54 23.48 -6.20
N VAL A 261 -4.75 23.71 -5.69
CA VAL A 261 -5.01 24.82 -4.77
C VAL A 261 -5.62 24.28 -3.48
N VAL A 262 -4.93 24.51 -2.39
CA VAL A 262 -5.40 24.19 -1.04
C VAL A 262 -5.39 25.42 -0.14
N GLN A 263 -6.26 25.43 0.86
CA GLN A 263 -6.27 26.47 1.88
C GLN A 263 -4.99 26.38 2.70
N LYS A 264 -4.18 27.43 2.68
CA LYS A 264 -3.00 27.53 3.57
C LYS A 264 -3.41 27.46 5.04
N ASN A 265 -2.66 26.67 5.82
CA ASN A 265 -2.93 26.43 7.25
C ASN A 265 -4.36 25.91 7.47
N ALA A 266 -4.82 25.01 6.63
CA ALA A 266 -6.11 24.37 6.81
C ALA A 266 -6.19 23.73 8.20
N PRO A 267 -7.33 23.89 8.91
CA PRO A 267 -7.47 23.27 10.22
C PRO A 267 -7.42 21.74 10.11
N VAL A 268 -6.74 21.10 11.06
CA VAL A 268 -6.65 19.65 11.16
C VAL A 268 -7.23 19.17 12.49
N VAL A 269 -7.98 18.08 12.45
CA VAL A 269 -8.45 17.36 13.62
C VAL A 269 -7.80 15.98 13.58
N PHE A 270 -7.06 15.65 14.62
CA PHE A 270 -6.39 14.36 14.73
C PHE A 270 -7.32 13.26 15.22
N LEU A 271 -7.14 12.08 14.65
CA LEU A 271 -7.87 10.89 15.07
C LEU A 271 -7.48 10.53 16.51
N ARG A 272 -8.51 10.31 17.38
CA ARG A 272 -8.34 10.00 18.81
C ARG A 272 -8.44 8.49 19.08
#